data_b9d41b499cfc4e0cb26c03e0f2e58263
#
_entry.id   b9d41b499cfc4e0cb26c03e0f2e58263
#
_cell.length_a   1.000
_cell.length_b   1.000
_cell.length_c   1.000
_cell.angle_alpha   90.00
_cell.angle_beta   90.00
_cell.angle_gamma   90.00
#
_symmetry.space_group_name_H-M   'P 1'
#
loop_
_entity.id
_entity.type
_entity.pdbx_description
1 polymer ?
#
loop_
_entity_poly.entity_id
_entity_poly.type
_entity_poly.pdbx_seq_one_letter_code
_entity_poly.pdbx_strand_id
1 'polypeptide(L)'
;MRLQLLLMQLLLCVLPGMEMGASCRLTAWVVEDSSGKVEITCIGDTMDIVSPDGLSLWYKERLTGNYEITYRVQVVVENGSYDRLSDLNCFWGADDPRHPDDFFARSAWRNGEFKNYNTLDLYYVGYGGNDNGTTRFREYHGEYYGVDDAKIKPILKEYTDAAHLLKPNHWYEVKIRVENGATTYAMDGEELFSLPVADGKGDGYFALRLWQNHVRFADFQVANIDHLK
;
A
#
# COMPACT_ATOMS: atom_id res chain seq x y z
N MET A 1 -39.69 33.17 17.63
CA MET A 1 -39.30 32.43 16.41
C MET A 1 -38.12 31.52 16.79
N ARG A 2 -38.38 30.26 17.04
CA ARG A 2 -37.31 29.27 17.40
C ARG A 2 -36.94 28.48 16.13
N LEU A 3 -35.68 28.62 15.72
CA LEU A 3 -35.10 27.89 14.60
C LEU A 3 -34.77 26.47 15.12
N GLN A 4 -35.49 25.47 14.63
CA GLN A 4 -35.14 24.05 14.86
C GLN A 4 -34.06 23.64 13.86
N LEU A 5 -32.87 23.34 14.38
CA LEU A 5 -31.80 22.64 13.64
C LEU A 5 -32.25 21.19 13.46
N LEU A 6 -32.51 20.79 12.23
CA LEU A 6 -32.74 19.39 11.86
C LEU A 6 -31.36 18.69 11.75
N LEU A 7 -30.98 17.92 12.76
CA LEU A 7 -29.85 16.99 12.70
C LEU A 7 -30.31 15.78 11.86
N MET A 8 -29.84 15.69 10.63
CA MET A 8 -30.02 14.50 9.80
C MET A 8 -29.02 13.44 10.27
N GLN A 9 -29.46 12.57 11.17
CA GLN A 9 -28.70 11.34 11.53
C GLN A 9 -28.77 10.38 10.34
N LEU A 10 -27.63 10.18 9.68
CA LEU A 10 -27.47 9.10 8.72
C LEU A 10 -27.50 7.78 9.51
N LEU A 11 -28.62 7.08 9.47
CA LEU A 11 -28.81 5.77 10.05
C LEU A 11 -28.09 4.75 9.13
N LEU A 12 -26.86 4.38 9.50
CA LEU A 12 -26.15 3.27 8.86
C LEU A 12 -26.88 1.98 9.26
N CYS A 13 -27.72 1.45 8.37
CA CYS A 13 -28.27 0.11 8.52
C CYS A 13 -27.16 -0.92 8.36
N VAL A 14 -26.51 -1.29 9.46
CA VAL A 14 -25.67 -2.48 9.52
C VAL A 14 -26.60 -3.68 9.64
N LEU A 15 -26.71 -4.48 8.60
CA LEU A 15 -27.38 -5.78 8.65
C LEU A 15 -26.62 -6.68 9.65
N PRO A 16 -27.29 -7.32 10.61
CA PRO A 16 -26.63 -8.20 11.57
C PRO A 16 -26.13 -9.46 10.84
N GLY A 17 -24.80 -9.69 10.85
CA GLY A 17 -24.17 -10.92 10.38
C GLY A 17 -23.11 -10.80 9.30
N MET A 18 -22.80 -9.62 8.75
CA MET A 18 -21.63 -9.44 7.91
C MET A 18 -20.49 -8.88 8.77
N GLU A 19 -19.53 -9.73 9.13
CA GLU A 19 -18.23 -9.23 9.57
C GLU A 19 -17.63 -8.44 8.40
N MET A 20 -17.34 -7.15 8.65
CA MET A 20 -16.58 -6.36 7.67
C MET A 20 -15.19 -6.99 7.57
N GLY A 21 -14.79 -7.40 6.37
CA GLY A 21 -13.47 -7.90 6.10
C GLY A 21 -12.37 -6.91 6.51
N ALA A 22 -11.15 -7.40 6.69
CA ALA A 22 -10.05 -6.61 7.20
C ALA A 22 -9.72 -5.41 6.28
N SER A 23 -9.91 -5.53 4.97
CA SER A 23 -9.71 -4.45 4.01
C SER A 23 -10.58 -3.24 4.34
N CYS A 24 -11.87 -3.42 4.50
CA CYS A 24 -12.84 -2.35 4.74
C CYS A 24 -12.92 -1.85 6.19
N ARG A 25 -12.09 -2.34 7.09
CA ARG A 25 -12.00 -1.78 8.44
C ARG A 25 -11.14 -0.50 8.42
N LEU A 26 -11.72 0.63 8.00
CA LEU A 26 -10.99 1.91 7.84
C LEU A 26 -10.23 2.33 9.11
N THR A 27 -10.69 1.95 10.29
CA THR A 27 -9.99 2.21 11.58
C THR A 27 -8.65 1.49 11.69
N ALA A 28 -8.40 0.46 10.87
CA ALA A 28 -7.13 -0.25 10.82
C ALA A 28 -6.08 0.46 9.93
N TRP A 29 -6.44 1.57 9.29
CA TRP A 29 -5.60 2.26 8.34
C TRP A 29 -5.33 3.70 8.73
N VAL A 30 -4.15 4.21 8.36
CA VAL A 30 -3.79 5.63 8.34
C VAL A 30 -3.73 6.08 6.90
N VAL A 31 -4.46 7.14 6.58
CA VAL A 31 -4.52 7.72 5.24
C VAL A 31 -3.56 8.90 5.16
N GLU A 32 -2.60 8.83 4.25
CA GLU A 32 -1.74 9.95 3.87
C GLU A 32 -2.10 10.33 2.43
N ASP A 33 -2.80 11.45 2.25
CA ASP A 33 -3.39 11.91 0.98
C ASP A 33 -2.94 13.33 0.65
N SER A 34 -2.17 13.48 -0.44
CA SER A 34 -1.65 14.78 -0.87
C SER A 34 -2.73 15.70 -1.45
N SER A 35 -3.80 15.13 -1.98
CA SER A 35 -4.91 15.89 -2.57
C SER A 35 -5.87 16.44 -1.53
N GLY A 36 -6.01 15.79 -0.38
CA GLY A 36 -7.09 16.00 0.58
C GLY A 36 -8.48 15.68 0.02
N LYS A 37 -8.55 14.87 -1.06
CA LYS A 37 -9.77 14.56 -1.81
C LYS A 37 -9.90 13.09 -2.18
N VAL A 38 -9.13 12.22 -1.54
CA VAL A 38 -9.29 10.78 -1.74
C VAL A 38 -10.71 10.35 -1.36
N GLU A 39 -11.31 9.51 -2.18
CA GLU A 39 -12.59 8.88 -1.90
C GLU A 39 -12.36 7.39 -1.64
N ILE A 40 -12.81 6.90 -0.49
CA ILE A 40 -12.75 5.48 -0.12
C ILE A 40 -14.15 5.02 0.24
N THR A 41 -14.70 4.12 -0.56
CA THR A 41 -16.01 3.50 -0.34
C THR A 41 -15.83 2.01 -0.09
N CYS A 42 -16.54 1.46 0.89
CA CYS A 42 -16.51 0.05 1.22
C CYS A 42 -17.78 -0.66 0.72
N ILE A 43 -17.60 -1.74 -0.04
CA ILE A 43 -18.68 -2.61 -0.52
C ILE A 43 -18.30 -4.04 -0.15
N GLY A 44 -18.91 -4.59 0.90
CA GLY A 44 -18.48 -5.86 1.50
C GLY A 44 -17.06 -5.74 2.06
N ASP A 45 -16.14 -6.57 1.59
CA ASP A 45 -14.70 -6.51 1.94
C ASP A 45 -13.85 -5.76 0.90
N THR A 46 -14.48 -5.10 -0.05
CA THR A 46 -13.76 -4.36 -1.10
C THR A 46 -13.76 -2.88 -0.79
N MET A 47 -12.58 -2.28 -0.67
CA MET A 47 -12.38 -0.84 -0.76
C MET A 47 -12.34 -0.43 -2.23
N ASP A 48 -13.23 0.48 -2.63
CA ASP A 48 -13.18 1.21 -3.89
C ASP A 48 -12.51 2.56 -3.60
N ILE A 49 -11.35 2.82 -4.19
CA ILE A 49 -10.46 3.92 -3.83
C ILE A 49 -10.18 4.77 -5.05
N VAL A 50 -10.66 6.01 -5.05
CA VAL A 50 -10.33 7.03 -6.06
C VAL A 50 -9.28 7.98 -5.48
N SER A 51 -8.10 7.98 -6.07
CA SER A 51 -6.96 8.79 -5.63
C SER A 51 -6.65 9.88 -6.65
N PRO A 52 -7.05 11.14 -6.41
CA PRO A 52 -6.78 12.26 -7.33
C PRO A 52 -5.30 12.65 -7.43
N ASP A 53 -4.49 12.30 -6.42
CA ASP A 53 -3.06 12.55 -6.36
C ASP A 53 -2.37 11.44 -5.55
N GLY A 54 -1.26 11.72 -4.88
CA GLY A 54 -0.52 10.74 -4.07
C GLY A 54 -1.29 10.29 -2.85
N LEU A 55 -1.47 8.97 -2.72
CA LEU A 55 -2.09 8.32 -1.58
C LEU A 55 -1.18 7.21 -1.04
N SER A 56 -0.97 7.16 0.27
CA SER A 56 -0.49 5.95 0.96
C SER A 56 -1.48 5.55 2.04
N LEU A 57 -1.98 4.33 1.93
CA LEU A 57 -2.91 3.73 2.88
C LEU A 57 -2.12 2.75 3.75
N TRP A 58 -1.72 3.18 4.94
CA TRP A 58 -0.88 2.44 5.86
C TRP A 58 -1.69 1.54 6.78
N TYR A 59 -1.36 0.25 6.83
CA TYR A 59 -1.88 -0.64 7.86
C TYR A 59 -1.24 -0.30 9.21
N LYS A 60 -2.06 -0.13 10.25
CA LYS A 60 -1.61 0.41 11.55
C LYS A 60 -0.79 -0.56 12.39
N GLU A 61 -0.90 -1.86 12.13
CA GLU A 61 -0.16 -2.84 12.90
C GLU A 61 1.26 -2.99 12.35
N ARG A 62 2.24 -3.00 13.26
CA ARG A 62 3.64 -3.31 12.93
C ARG A 62 3.78 -4.82 12.74
N LEU A 63 4.32 -5.22 11.62
CA LEU A 63 4.61 -6.63 11.30
C LEU A 63 6.02 -6.96 11.73
N THR A 64 6.23 -8.12 12.34
CA THR A 64 7.52 -8.55 12.87
C THR A 64 7.75 -10.05 12.70
N GLY A 65 9.01 -10.45 12.60
CA GLY A 65 9.41 -11.86 12.44
C GLY A 65 9.05 -12.40 11.05
N ASN A 66 8.61 -13.66 11.00
CA ASN A 66 8.17 -14.26 9.75
C ASN A 66 6.68 -13.96 9.52
N TYR A 67 6.34 -13.30 8.45
CA TYR A 67 4.95 -12.96 8.11
C TYR A 67 4.65 -13.07 6.61
N GLU A 68 3.38 -13.26 6.31
CA GLU A 68 2.81 -13.20 4.96
C GLU A 68 1.71 -12.15 4.90
N ILE A 69 1.73 -11.33 3.86
CA ILE A 69 0.66 -10.41 3.50
C ILE A 69 0.04 -10.91 2.21
N THR A 70 -1.27 -11.04 2.17
CA THR A 70 -2.02 -11.36 0.95
C THR A 70 -3.16 -10.39 0.74
N TYR A 71 -3.44 -10.07 -0.51
CA TYR A 71 -4.60 -9.26 -0.89
C TYR A 71 -4.91 -9.42 -2.38
N ARG A 72 -6.14 -9.04 -2.76
CA ARG A 72 -6.49 -8.85 -4.15
C ARG A 72 -6.64 -7.39 -4.47
N VAL A 73 -6.26 -7.02 -5.69
CA VAL A 73 -6.26 -5.62 -6.11
C VAL A 73 -6.49 -5.50 -7.62
N GLN A 74 -7.20 -4.44 -8.04
CA GLN A 74 -7.53 -4.18 -9.43
C GLN A 74 -7.37 -2.68 -9.71
N VAL A 75 -6.74 -2.33 -10.84
CA VAL A 75 -6.82 -0.95 -11.36
C VAL A 75 -8.05 -0.85 -12.25
N VAL A 76 -8.94 0.07 -11.89
CA VAL A 76 -10.20 0.30 -12.59
C VAL A 76 -9.96 1.21 -13.80
N VAL A 77 -10.49 0.81 -14.95
CA VAL A 77 -10.48 1.58 -16.19
C VAL A 77 -11.88 1.49 -16.81
N GLU A 78 -12.77 2.39 -16.36
CA GLU A 78 -14.20 2.43 -16.73
C GLU A 78 -14.62 3.82 -17.25
N ASN A 79 -13.63 4.64 -17.69
CA ASN A 79 -13.79 6.02 -18.18
C ASN A 79 -14.09 7.07 -17.09
N GLY A 80 -13.74 6.81 -15.84
CA GLY A 80 -13.73 7.80 -14.76
C GLY A 80 -12.56 8.79 -14.89
N SER A 81 -12.63 9.90 -14.18
CA SER A 81 -11.61 10.98 -14.27
C SER A 81 -10.22 10.55 -13.84
N TYR A 82 -10.11 9.50 -13.00
CA TYR A 82 -8.86 8.99 -12.47
C TYR A 82 -8.61 7.52 -12.84
N ASP A 83 -9.32 7.01 -13.85
CA ASP A 83 -9.18 5.62 -14.33
C ASP A 83 -7.90 5.46 -15.17
N ARG A 84 -6.77 5.81 -14.59
CA ARG A 84 -5.46 5.71 -15.22
C ARG A 84 -4.84 4.34 -14.93
N LEU A 85 -4.44 3.62 -15.96
CA LEU A 85 -3.80 2.30 -15.84
C LEU A 85 -2.32 2.47 -15.47
N SER A 86 -2.03 2.73 -14.20
CA SER A 86 -0.66 2.90 -13.70
C SER A 86 -0.62 2.86 -12.17
N ASP A 87 0.59 2.70 -11.62
CA ASP A 87 0.93 2.95 -10.22
C ASP A 87 0.15 2.11 -9.19
N LEU A 88 0.06 0.80 -9.44
CA LEU A 88 -0.37 -0.16 -8.45
C LEU A 88 0.82 -0.55 -7.57
N ASN A 89 1.12 0.28 -6.58
CA ASN A 89 2.35 0.19 -5.83
C ASN A 89 2.10 -0.24 -4.38
N CYS A 90 3.11 -0.77 -3.71
CA CYS A 90 3.07 -1.06 -2.28
C CYS A 90 4.42 -0.85 -1.60
N PHE A 91 4.35 -0.62 -0.29
CA PHE A 91 5.47 -0.61 0.65
C PHE A 91 5.30 -1.73 1.67
N TRP A 92 6.40 -2.33 2.12
CA TRP A 92 6.39 -3.22 3.29
C TRP A 92 7.73 -3.19 4.01
N GLY A 93 7.76 -3.73 5.24
CA GLY A 93 8.91 -3.62 6.12
C GLY A 93 9.32 -2.17 6.38
N ALA A 94 8.32 -1.25 6.33
CA ALA A 94 8.61 0.17 6.43
C ALA A 94 8.90 0.59 7.87
N ASP A 95 10.03 1.26 8.06
CA ASP A 95 10.43 1.84 9.33
C ASP A 95 10.93 3.28 9.15
N ASP A 96 10.82 4.09 10.20
CA ASP A 96 11.36 5.46 10.20
C ASP A 96 12.56 5.54 11.16
N PRO A 97 13.81 5.43 10.67
CA PRO A 97 14.99 5.45 11.52
C PRO A 97 15.19 6.76 12.28
N ARG A 98 14.46 7.83 11.92
CA ARG A 98 14.46 9.12 12.60
C ARG A 98 13.42 9.23 13.70
N HIS A 99 12.42 8.32 13.71
CA HIS A 99 11.33 8.26 14.69
C HIS A 99 11.04 6.80 15.07
N PRO A 100 12.03 6.10 15.67
CA PRO A 100 11.95 4.65 15.91
C PRO A 100 10.82 4.25 16.87
N ASP A 101 10.38 5.18 17.73
CA ASP A 101 9.33 4.92 18.73
C ASP A 101 7.91 5.21 18.18
N ASP A 102 7.79 5.97 17.09
CA ASP A 102 6.50 6.34 16.50
C ASP A 102 6.61 6.56 14.98
N PHE A 103 6.37 5.53 14.22
CA PHE A 103 6.36 5.59 12.76
C PHE A 103 5.41 6.65 12.20
N PHE A 104 4.27 6.86 12.87
CA PHE A 104 3.25 7.80 12.40
C PHE A 104 3.46 9.25 12.85
N ALA A 105 4.48 9.54 13.65
CA ALA A 105 4.81 10.91 14.08
C ALA A 105 4.96 11.89 12.91
N ARG A 106 5.41 11.40 11.74
CA ARG A 106 5.61 12.19 10.52
C ARG A 106 4.53 11.99 9.45
N SER A 107 3.43 11.31 9.78
CA SER A 107 2.34 11.03 8.82
C SER A 107 1.80 12.30 8.15
N ALA A 108 1.52 13.35 8.93
CA ALA A 108 1.05 14.63 8.39
C ALA A 108 2.07 15.34 7.48
N TRP A 109 3.37 15.11 7.69
CA TRP A 109 4.41 15.65 6.82
C TRP A 109 4.60 14.79 5.56
N ARG A 110 4.54 13.46 5.66
CA ARG A 110 4.59 12.57 4.50
C ARG A 110 3.42 12.83 3.57
N ASN A 111 2.22 12.90 4.12
CA ASN A 111 1.00 13.40 3.47
C ASN A 111 0.81 12.90 2.02
N GLY A 112 1.10 11.63 1.72
CA GLY A 112 0.96 11.10 0.37
C GLY A 112 1.99 11.56 -0.66
N GLU A 113 2.87 12.50 -0.32
CA GLU A 113 3.93 13.01 -1.20
C GLU A 113 5.05 11.98 -1.38
N PHE A 114 5.23 11.44 -2.59
CA PHE A 114 6.15 10.32 -2.86
C PHE A 114 7.59 10.59 -2.41
N LYS A 115 8.09 11.81 -2.61
CA LYS A 115 9.46 12.20 -2.21
C LYS A 115 9.68 12.18 -0.69
N ASN A 116 8.61 12.34 0.10
CA ASN A 116 8.71 12.41 1.55
C ASN A 116 8.94 11.01 2.17
N TYR A 117 8.65 9.94 1.44
CA TYR A 117 8.96 8.56 1.85
C TYR A 117 10.45 8.20 1.69
N ASN A 118 11.25 9.05 1.05
CA ASN A 118 12.70 8.88 0.93
C ASN A 118 13.43 8.91 2.28
N THR A 119 12.76 9.26 3.38
CA THR A 119 13.29 9.24 4.75
C THR A 119 13.15 7.89 5.43
N LEU A 120 12.44 6.96 4.82
CA LEU A 120 12.11 5.65 5.39
C LEU A 120 13.08 4.57 4.89
N ASP A 121 13.25 3.54 5.71
CA ASP A 121 13.73 2.24 5.29
C ASP A 121 12.51 1.41 4.90
N LEU A 122 12.48 0.80 3.71
CA LEU A 122 11.36 -0.03 3.27
C LEU A 122 11.69 -0.79 1.98
N TYR A 123 10.87 -1.80 1.68
CA TYR A 123 10.80 -2.41 0.35
C TYR A 123 9.65 -1.80 -0.44
N TYR A 124 9.85 -1.64 -1.73
CA TYR A 124 8.88 -1.03 -2.64
C TYR A 124 8.76 -1.81 -3.94
N VAL A 125 7.54 -2.11 -4.31
CA VAL A 125 7.20 -2.49 -5.69
C VAL A 125 6.35 -1.39 -6.31
N GLY A 126 6.84 -0.87 -7.46
CA GLY A 126 6.07 -0.02 -8.34
C GLY A 126 5.60 -0.82 -9.54
N TYR A 127 4.39 -1.38 -9.48
CA TYR A 127 3.83 -2.19 -10.55
C TYR A 127 3.08 -1.31 -11.55
N GLY A 128 3.47 -1.39 -12.83
CA GLY A 128 2.90 -0.53 -13.87
C GLY A 128 3.24 0.95 -13.71
N GLY A 129 4.35 1.30 -13.10
CA GLY A 129 4.82 2.68 -13.02
C GLY A 129 5.20 3.27 -14.38
N ASN A 130 5.42 4.60 -14.44
CA ASN A 130 5.73 5.35 -15.66
C ASN A 130 4.68 5.11 -16.76
N ASP A 131 3.41 5.40 -16.45
CA ASP A 131 2.28 5.20 -17.36
C ASP A 131 2.17 3.76 -17.89
N ASN A 132 2.27 2.81 -16.96
CA ASN A 132 2.28 1.38 -17.23
C ASN A 132 3.44 0.91 -18.13
N GLY A 133 4.59 1.56 -18.01
CA GLY A 133 5.78 1.23 -18.79
C GLY A 133 6.80 0.36 -18.08
N THR A 134 6.71 0.24 -16.74
CA THR A 134 7.71 -0.49 -15.94
C THR A 134 7.10 -1.12 -14.71
N THR A 135 7.70 -2.25 -14.28
CA THR A 135 7.48 -2.81 -12.94
C THR A 135 8.83 -2.92 -12.25
N ARG A 136 8.99 -2.23 -11.11
CA ARG A 136 10.28 -2.06 -10.43
C ARG A 136 10.23 -2.50 -8.99
N PHE A 137 11.31 -3.16 -8.56
CA PHE A 137 11.60 -3.45 -7.18
C PHE A 137 12.74 -2.56 -6.67
N ARG A 138 12.54 -1.98 -5.49
CA ARG A 138 13.50 -1.10 -4.82
C ARG A 138 13.58 -1.43 -3.34
N GLU A 139 14.76 -1.20 -2.77
CA GLU A 139 14.94 -1.05 -1.33
C GLU A 139 15.24 0.42 -1.03
N TYR A 140 14.56 0.99 -0.03
CA TYR A 140 14.79 2.36 0.41
C TYR A 140 15.73 2.37 1.61
N HIS A 141 16.63 3.33 1.62
CA HIS A 141 17.68 3.53 2.62
C HIS A 141 17.58 4.96 3.13
N GLY A 142 16.70 5.21 4.11
CA GLY A 142 16.40 6.53 4.65
C GLY A 142 17.61 7.25 5.25
N GLU A 143 18.66 6.52 5.65
CA GLU A 143 19.92 7.10 6.13
C GLU A 143 20.63 8.00 5.10
N TYR A 144 20.42 7.75 3.80
CA TYR A 144 21.03 8.56 2.73
C TYR A 144 20.23 9.82 2.38
N TYR A 145 19.03 10.02 2.97
CA TYR A 145 18.23 11.21 2.71
C TYR A 145 18.95 12.50 3.12
N GLY A 146 19.18 13.39 2.13
CA GLY A 146 19.96 14.62 2.30
C GLY A 146 21.47 14.41 2.33
N VAL A 147 21.95 13.19 2.04
CA VAL A 147 23.38 12.84 1.99
C VAL A 147 23.77 12.38 0.58
N ASP A 148 23.06 11.40 0.02
CA ASP A 148 23.34 10.85 -1.31
C ASP A 148 22.05 10.32 -1.95
N ASP A 149 21.39 11.15 -2.72
CA ASP A 149 20.08 10.83 -3.32
C ASP A 149 20.13 9.60 -4.24
N ALA A 150 21.29 9.29 -4.84
CA ALA A 150 21.42 8.12 -5.70
C ALA A 150 21.34 6.80 -4.93
N LYS A 151 21.64 6.82 -3.63
CA LYS A 151 21.60 5.64 -2.76
C LYS A 151 20.28 5.43 -2.03
N ILE A 152 19.38 6.41 -2.05
CA ILE A 152 18.14 6.34 -1.28
C ILE A 152 17.26 5.17 -1.74
N LYS A 153 17.10 4.99 -3.06
CA LYS A 153 16.15 4.02 -3.61
C LYS A 153 16.61 3.42 -4.94
N PRO A 154 17.74 2.69 -4.93
CA PRO A 154 18.22 2.03 -6.14
C PRO A 154 17.19 1.08 -6.73
N ILE A 155 17.18 0.95 -8.07
CA ILE A 155 16.41 -0.11 -8.73
C ILE A 155 17.19 -1.40 -8.58
N LEU A 156 16.59 -2.41 -7.93
CA LEU A 156 17.20 -3.72 -7.75
C LEU A 156 16.83 -4.67 -8.90
N LYS A 157 15.59 -4.55 -9.40
CA LYS A 157 15.09 -5.33 -10.53
C LYS A 157 14.02 -4.53 -11.27
N GLU A 158 13.96 -4.70 -12.58
CA GLU A 158 12.98 -4.05 -13.44
C GLU A 158 12.48 -5.00 -14.53
N TYR A 159 11.19 -4.90 -14.79
CA TYR A 159 10.52 -5.50 -15.95
C TYR A 159 9.91 -4.39 -16.80
N THR A 160 9.96 -4.59 -18.14
CA THR A 160 9.38 -3.66 -19.13
C THR A 160 8.55 -4.39 -20.17
N ASP A 161 8.48 -5.72 -20.09
CA ASP A 161 7.71 -6.55 -21.00
C ASP A 161 6.23 -6.60 -20.60
N ALA A 162 5.37 -6.86 -21.58
CA ALA A 162 3.92 -6.81 -21.40
C ALA A 162 3.35 -7.84 -20.40
N ALA A 163 4.09 -8.91 -20.09
CA ALA A 163 3.64 -9.91 -19.10
C ALA A 163 3.66 -9.34 -17.67
N HIS A 164 4.56 -8.39 -17.42
CA HIS A 164 4.77 -7.78 -16.12
C HIS A 164 4.24 -6.33 -16.02
N LEU A 165 3.28 -5.97 -16.88
CA LEU A 165 2.58 -4.68 -16.86
C LEU A 165 1.11 -4.88 -16.49
N LEU A 166 0.46 -3.81 -16.07
CA LEU A 166 -0.95 -3.82 -15.68
C LEU A 166 -1.88 -4.11 -16.85
N LYS A 167 -2.92 -4.90 -16.58
CA LYS A 167 -4.09 -5.10 -17.43
C LYS A 167 -5.29 -4.36 -16.82
N PRO A 168 -6.09 -3.63 -17.61
CA PRO A 168 -7.24 -2.91 -17.09
C PRO A 168 -8.28 -3.89 -16.52
N ASN A 169 -8.86 -3.53 -15.38
CA ASN A 169 -9.94 -4.27 -14.74
C ASN A 169 -9.60 -5.75 -14.41
N HIS A 170 -8.31 -6.09 -14.34
CA HIS A 170 -7.85 -7.41 -13.94
C HIS A 170 -7.63 -7.44 -12.41
N TRP A 171 -8.19 -8.45 -11.74
CA TRP A 171 -7.91 -8.72 -10.34
C TRP A 171 -6.60 -9.47 -10.20
N TYR A 172 -5.63 -8.85 -9.55
CA TYR A 172 -4.35 -9.44 -9.18
C TYR A 172 -4.41 -10.02 -7.78
N GLU A 173 -3.80 -11.17 -7.58
CA GLU A 173 -3.51 -11.73 -6.27
C GLU A 173 -2.06 -11.40 -5.89
N VAL A 174 -1.87 -10.60 -4.86
CA VAL A 174 -0.55 -10.23 -4.36
C VAL A 174 -0.22 -11.03 -3.10
N LYS A 175 1.00 -11.54 -3.06
CA LYS A 175 1.58 -12.20 -1.89
C LYS A 175 2.96 -11.61 -1.61
N ILE A 176 3.15 -11.14 -0.38
CA ILE A 176 4.43 -10.66 0.13
C ILE A 176 4.81 -11.52 1.31
N ARG A 177 6.05 -11.98 1.37
CA ARG A 177 6.59 -12.71 2.52
C ARG A 177 7.86 -12.06 3.03
N VAL A 178 8.01 -12.07 4.35
CA VAL A 178 9.29 -11.97 5.03
C VAL A 178 9.45 -13.26 5.81
N GLU A 179 10.45 -14.06 5.45
CA GLU A 179 10.63 -15.39 6.02
C GLU A 179 12.12 -15.81 5.98
N ASN A 180 12.63 -16.29 7.12
CA ASN A 180 13.98 -16.86 7.23
C ASN A 180 15.09 -15.97 6.65
N GLY A 181 15.02 -14.65 6.87
CA GLY A 181 16.01 -13.70 6.38
C GLY A 181 15.92 -13.38 4.89
N ALA A 182 14.77 -13.61 4.28
CA ALA A 182 14.46 -13.21 2.91
C ALA A 182 13.10 -12.51 2.81
N THR A 183 12.97 -11.60 1.86
CA THR A 183 11.67 -11.06 1.47
C THR A 183 11.37 -11.38 0.02
N THR A 184 10.10 -11.71 -0.26
CA THR A 184 9.62 -12.03 -1.61
C THR A 184 8.35 -11.25 -1.92
N TYR A 185 8.15 -10.96 -3.21
CA TYR A 185 6.91 -10.42 -3.75
C TYR A 185 6.46 -11.28 -4.93
N ALA A 186 5.26 -11.79 -4.85
CA ALA A 186 4.63 -12.57 -5.92
C ALA A 186 3.31 -11.92 -6.35
N MET A 187 2.98 -12.08 -7.62
CA MET A 187 1.72 -11.64 -8.21
C MET A 187 1.16 -12.74 -9.09
N ASP A 188 -0.13 -13.06 -8.91
CA ASP A 188 -0.84 -14.14 -9.60
C ASP A 188 -0.09 -15.49 -9.55
N GLY A 189 0.56 -15.76 -8.40
CA GLY A 189 1.32 -17.00 -8.15
C GLY A 189 2.75 -16.99 -8.70
N GLU A 190 3.17 -15.99 -9.47
CA GLU A 190 4.54 -15.84 -9.96
C GLU A 190 5.38 -15.02 -8.96
N GLU A 191 6.51 -15.57 -8.49
CA GLU A 191 7.49 -14.82 -7.71
C GLU A 191 8.29 -13.88 -8.62
N LEU A 192 8.04 -12.59 -8.51
CA LEU A 192 8.69 -11.57 -9.34
C LEU A 192 10.01 -11.09 -8.72
N PHE A 193 10.04 -10.95 -7.39
CA PHE A 193 11.17 -10.39 -6.66
C PHE A 193 11.48 -11.19 -5.41
N SER A 194 12.78 -11.34 -5.14
CA SER A 194 13.31 -11.94 -3.92
C SER A 194 14.60 -11.22 -3.53
N LEU A 195 14.79 -10.96 -2.24
CA LEU A 195 15.96 -10.29 -1.69
C LEU A 195 16.29 -10.86 -0.31
N PRO A 196 17.56 -11.14 0.00
CA PRO A 196 17.97 -11.33 1.38
C PRO A 196 17.66 -10.10 2.23
N VAL A 197 17.13 -10.32 3.42
CA VAL A 197 16.85 -9.27 4.40
C VAL A 197 18.00 -9.19 5.38
N ALA A 198 18.60 -8.02 5.54
CA ALA A 198 19.65 -7.80 6.54
C ALA A 198 19.06 -7.88 7.97
N ASP A 199 19.88 -8.24 8.95
CA ASP A 199 19.50 -8.30 10.35
C ASP A 199 18.85 -6.98 10.81
N GLY A 200 17.69 -7.08 11.44
CA GLY A 200 16.91 -5.92 11.90
C GLY A 200 16.08 -5.22 10.85
N LYS A 201 16.12 -5.66 9.57
CA LYS A 201 15.25 -5.18 8.50
C LYS A 201 14.13 -6.19 8.21
N GLY A 202 13.12 -5.74 7.47
CA GLY A 202 11.94 -6.56 7.15
C GLY A 202 10.78 -6.37 8.13
N ASP A 203 11.04 -6.10 9.40
CA ASP A 203 10.02 -5.67 10.35
C ASP A 203 9.56 -4.25 10.04
N GLY A 204 8.26 -3.99 10.13
CA GLY A 204 7.72 -2.65 9.88
C GLY A 204 6.28 -2.65 9.42
N TYR A 205 5.93 -1.59 8.72
CA TYR A 205 4.55 -1.35 8.30
C TYR A 205 4.35 -1.65 6.82
N PHE A 206 3.10 -1.98 6.47
CA PHE A 206 2.66 -2.16 5.09
C PHE A 206 1.83 -0.95 4.64
N ALA A 207 1.96 -0.54 3.37
CA ALA A 207 1.02 0.37 2.73
C ALA A 207 0.72 -0.01 1.28
N LEU A 208 -0.54 0.20 0.89
CA LEU A 208 -0.90 0.38 -0.50
C LEU A 208 -0.52 1.81 -0.91
N ARG A 209 0.16 1.97 -2.05
CA ARG A 209 0.61 3.26 -2.57
C ARG A 209 0.07 3.52 -3.96
N LEU A 210 -0.71 4.60 -4.11
CA LEU A 210 -1.44 4.96 -5.32
C LEU A 210 -1.06 6.38 -5.79
N TRP A 211 -1.25 6.65 -7.08
CA TRP A 211 -1.09 7.98 -7.64
C TRP A 211 -1.96 8.18 -8.86
N GLN A 212 -2.92 9.11 -8.76
CA GLN A 212 -3.83 9.52 -9.85
C GLN A 212 -4.48 8.30 -10.52
N ASN A 213 -5.05 7.40 -9.73
CA ASN A 213 -5.71 6.20 -10.23
C ASN A 213 -6.94 5.82 -9.40
N HIS A 214 -7.70 4.87 -9.93
CA HIS A 214 -8.86 4.26 -9.29
C HIS A 214 -8.57 2.78 -9.07
N VAL A 215 -8.66 2.31 -7.83
CA VAL A 215 -8.26 0.96 -7.44
C VAL A 215 -9.34 0.32 -6.58
N ARG A 216 -9.62 -0.97 -6.82
CA ARG A 216 -10.37 -1.84 -5.89
C ARG A 216 -9.39 -2.72 -5.15
N PHE A 217 -9.48 -2.72 -3.82
CA PHE A 217 -8.59 -3.46 -2.91
C PHE A 217 -9.42 -4.33 -1.97
N ALA A 218 -9.14 -5.63 -1.91
CA ALA A 218 -9.97 -6.61 -1.21
C ALA A 218 -9.15 -7.74 -0.58
N ASP A 219 -9.79 -8.50 0.30
CA ASP A 219 -9.26 -9.75 0.90
C ASP A 219 -7.90 -9.57 1.58
N PHE A 220 -7.65 -8.39 2.17
CA PHE A 220 -6.39 -8.10 2.86
C PHE A 220 -6.25 -8.97 4.12
N GLN A 221 -5.17 -9.71 4.19
CA GLN A 221 -4.84 -10.57 5.32
C GLN A 221 -3.36 -10.46 5.66
N VAL A 222 -3.07 -10.58 6.95
CA VAL A 222 -1.71 -10.74 7.48
C VAL A 222 -1.68 -11.99 8.33
N ALA A 223 -0.71 -12.85 8.10
CA ALA A 223 -0.49 -14.07 8.87
C ALA A 223 0.94 -14.09 9.43
N ASN A 224 1.08 -14.43 10.72
CA ASN A 224 2.37 -14.86 11.26
C ASN A 224 2.61 -16.31 10.81
N ILE A 225 3.78 -16.58 10.22
CA ILE A 225 4.11 -17.88 9.63
C ILE A 225 5.25 -18.61 10.36
N ASP A 226 5.63 -18.16 11.56
CA ASP A 226 6.67 -18.82 12.38
C ASP A 226 6.36 -20.29 12.69
N HIS A 227 5.10 -20.68 12.64
CA HIS A 227 4.61 -22.00 13.03
C HIS A 227 4.28 -22.94 11.86
N LEU A 228 4.51 -22.50 10.62
CA LEU A 228 4.20 -23.28 9.41
C LEU A 228 5.36 -24.21 8.99
N LYS A 229 6.07 -24.81 9.97
CA LYS A 229 7.13 -25.82 9.73
C LYS A 229 6.58 -27.23 9.83
#